data_0980c941e1f79e678d77b09c74343253
#
_entry.id   0980c941e1f79e678d77b09c74343253
#
_cell.length_a   1.000
_cell.length_b   1.000
_cell.length_c   1.000
_cell.angle_alpha   90.00
_cell.angle_beta   90.00
_cell.angle_gamma   90.00
#
_symmetry.space_group_name_H-M   'P 1'
#
loop_
_entity.id
_entity.type
_entity.pdbx_description
1 polymer ?
#
loop_
_entity_poly.entity_id
_entity_poly.type
_entity_poly.pdbx_seq_one_letter_code
_entity_poly.pdbx_strand_id
1 'polypeptide(L)'
;SLVDAVNDHWDQFSSFASYDRFTRDWLAAARRLLKPNGALWVIGSYHNIFRVGTAIQDLGFWILNDVVWNKSNPMPNFKGTRFTNAHETLIWAAKSQKSKYTFHYDAMKMLNDDLQMRSDWTLPLCTGAERLKGEDGKKVHPTQKPEALLHRVLLATTNPGDLVIDPF
;
A
#
# COMPACT_ATOMS: atom_id res chain seq x y z
N SER A 1 3.56 17.53 8.41
CA SER A 1 2.48 16.55 8.26
C SER A 1 1.14 17.27 8.25
N LEU A 2 0.26 16.93 7.32
CA LEU A 2 -1.14 17.43 7.30
C LEU A 2 -2.02 16.70 8.34
N VAL A 3 -1.43 15.81 9.12
CA VAL A 3 -2.07 15.04 10.20
C VAL A 3 -1.23 15.21 11.45
N ASP A 4 -1.79 15.88 12.46
CA ASP A 4 -1.13 16.14 13.76
C ASP A 4 -0.68 14.88 14.53
N ALA A 5 -1.01 13.68 14.03
CA ALA A 5 -0.73 12.41 14.70
C ALA A 5 0.61 11.77 14.31
N VAL A 6 1.23 12.20 13.22
CA VAL A 6 2.54 11.69 12.73
C VAL A 6 3.41 12.89 12.39
N ASN A 7 4.43 13.13 13.21
CA ASN A 7 5.37 14.24 13.03
C ASN A 7 6.79 13.73 12.85
N ASP A 8 6.93 12.65 12.08
CA ASP A 8 8.23 12.07 11.77
C ASP A 8 8.93 12.85 10.68
N HIS A 9 10.24 13.00 10.80
CA HIS A 9 11.06 13.83 9.91
C HIS A 9 10.96 13.41 8.42
N TRP A 10 10.71 12.14 8.15
CA TRP A 10 10.58 11.57 6.81
C TRP A 10 9.23 11.84 6.13
N ASP A 11 8.19 12.26 6.89
CA ASP A 11 6.83 12.54 6.38
C ASP A 11 6.56 14.06 6.28
N GLN A 12 7.59 14.88 6.31
CA GLN A 12 7.47 16.34 6.25
C GLN A 12 7.78 16.87 4.86
N PHE A 13 6.75 17.26 4.13
CA PHE A 13 6.87 17.94 2.86
C PHE A 13 6.40 19.41 3.01
N SER A 14 7.17 20.34 2.48
CA SER A 14 6.84 21.77 2.54
C SER A 14 5.65 22.15 1.65
N SER A 15 5.33 21.33 0.66
CA SER A 15 4.24 21.57 -0.30
C SER A 15 3.85 20.29 -1.02
N PHE A 16 2.66 20.27 -1.64
CA PHE A 16 2.29 19.21 -2.56
C PHE A 16 3.24 19.11 -3.76
N ALA A 17 3.80 20.20 -4.23
CA ALA A 17 4.77 20.18 -5.32
C ALA A 17 6.07 19.43 -4.93
N SER A 18 6.54 19.58 -3.71
CA SER A 18 7.70 18.82 -3.22
C SER A 18 7.39 17.34 -3.03
N TYR A 19 6.20 17.02 -2.53
CA TYR A 19 5.71 15.66 -2.43
C TYR A 19 5.59 15.00 -3.82
N ASP A 20 5.03 15.69 -4.80
CA ASP A 20 4.86 15.19 -6.16
C ASP A 20 6.22 14.90 -6.82
N ARG A 21 7.22 15.77 -6.64
CA ARG A 21 8.59 15.52 -7.14
C ARG A 21 9.19 14.27 -6.52
N PHE A 22 9.19 14.19 -5.20
CA PHE A 22 9.66 13.01 -4.49
C PHE A 22 8.95 11.73 -4.98
N THR A 23 7.62 11.76 -5.09
CA THR A 23 6.81 10.63 -5.56
C THR A 23 7.20 10.22 -6.98
N ARG A 24 7.36 11.17 -7.90
CA ARG A 24 7.78 10.89 -9.28
C ARG A 24 9.19 10.33 -9.35
N ASP A 25 10.11 10.83 -8.54
CA ASP A 25 11.50 10.40 -8.53
C ASP A 25 11.64 8.94 -8.11
N TRP A 26 11.04 8.54 -6.98
CA TRP A 26 11.12 7.15 -6.55
C TRP A 26 10.29 6.20 -7.44
N LEU A 27 9.14 6.62 -7.96
CA LEU A 27 8.36 5.81 -8.91
C LEU A 27 9.12 5.60 -10.22
N ALA A 28 9.81 6.62 -10.75
CA ALA A 28 10.66 6.50 -11.92
C ALA A 28 11.83 5.54 -11.68
N ALA A 29 12.45 5.61 -10.50
CA ALA A 29 13.50 4.67 -10.10
C ALA A 29 12.96 3.23 -10.00
N ALA A 30 11.83 3.03 -9.33
CA ALA A 30 11.16 1.74 -9.23
C ALA A 30 10.85 1.16 -10.62
N ARG A 31 10.29 1.98 -11.53
CA ARG A 31 9.97 1.55 -12.89
C ARG A 31 11.22 1.11 -13.66
N ARG A 32 12.35 1.78 -13.48
CA ARG A 32 13.62 1.41 -14.12
C ARG A 32 14.14 0.06 -13.60
N LEU A 33 14.00 -0.20 -12.29
CA LEU A 33 14.47 -1.42 -11.65
C LEU A 33 13.56 -2.62 -11.91
N LEU A 34 12.27 -2.42 -12.09
CA LEU A 34 11.32 -3.49 -12.36
C LEU A 34 11.67 -4.24 -13.65
N LYS A 35 11.66 -5.57 -13.56
CA LYS A 35 11.70 -6.46 -14.73
C LYS A 35 10.47 -6.20 -15.64
N PRO A 36 10.51 -6.59 -16.93
CA PRO A 36 9.37 -6.43 -17.83
C PRO A 36 8.05 -7.04 -17.32
N ASN A 37 8.15 -8.14 -16.55
CA ASN A 37 7.03 -8.84 -15.91
C ASN A 37 6.83 -8.48 -14.43
N GLY A 38 7.59 -7.51 -13.91
CA GLY A 38 7.47 -7.06 -12.53
C GLY A 38 6.21 -6.23 -12.29
N ALA A 39 5.78 -6.21 -11.06
CA ALA A 39 4.63 -5.44 -10.61
C ALA A 39 5.00 -4.50 -9.45
N LEU A 40 4.21 -3.45 -9.31
CA LEU A 40 4.32 -2.45 -8.26
C LEU A 40 3.05 -2.48 -7.40
N TRP A 41 3.23 -2.41 -6.08
CA TRP A 41 2.17 -2.13 -5.14
C TRP A 41 2.48 -0.87 -4.35
N VAL A 42 1.53 0.03 -4.23
CA VAL A 42 1.67 1.24 -3.41
C VAL A 42 0.43 1.39 -2.54
N ILE A 43 0.63 1.53 -1.24
CA ILE A 43 -0.44 1.81 -0.30
C ILE A 43 -0.43 3.28 0.10
N GLY A 44 -1.60 3.87 0.23
CA GLY A 44 -1.74 5.24 0.68
C GLY A 44 -3.11 5.55 1.26
N SER A 45 -3.14 6.60 2.05
CA SER A 45 -4.38 7.16 2.59
C SER A 45 -5.01 8.15 1.60
N TYR A 46 -6.22 8.62 1.91
CA TYR A 46 -6.94 9.63 1.13
C TYR A 46 -6.17 10.96 0.96
N HIS A 47 -5.15 11.22 1.78
CA HIS A 47 -4.35 12.44 1.68
C HIS A 47 -3.46 12.49 0.43
N ASN A 48 -2.98 11.34 -0.04
CA ASN A 48 -1.93 11.28 -1.04
C ASN A 48 -2.18 10.27 -2.17
N ILE A 49 -3.05 9.26 -1.97
CA ILE A 49 -3.19 8.16 -2.93
C ILE A 49 -3.61 8.62 -4.32
N PHE A 50 -4.41 9.67 -4.43
CA PHE A 50 -4.84 10.21 -5.72
C PHE A 50 -3.69 10.83 -6.51
N ARG A 51 -2.74 11.52 -5.80
CA ARG A 51 -1.52 12.07 -6.40
C ARG A 51 -0.56 10.98 -6.84
N VAL A 52 -0.40 9.98 -5.99
CA VAL A 52 0.42 8.78 -6.30
C VAL A 52 -0.16 8.05 -7.50
N GLY A 53 -1.47 7.83 -7.56
CA GLY A 53 -2.15 7.20 -8.69
C GLY A 53 -1.93 7.96 -10.00
N THR A 54 -2.03 9.28 -9.98
CA THR A 54 -1.73 10.12 -11.14
C THR A 54 -0.27 9.96 -11.59
N ALA A 55 0.67 10.01 -10.65
CA ALA A 55 2.09 9.85 -10.97
C ALA A 55 2.41 8.46 -11.55
N ILE A 56 1.78 7.40 -11.03
CA ILE A 56 1.89 6.03 -11.57
C ILE A 56 1.47 6.00 -13.04
N GLN A 57 0.32 6.58 -13.37
CA GLN A 57 -0.19 6.62 -14.75
C GLN A 57 0.68 7.49 -15.66
N ASP A 58 1.07 8.68 -15.22
CA ASP A 58 1.91 9.61 -16.00
C ASP A 58 3.28 9.00 -16.34
N LEU A 59 3.83 8.17 -15.46
CA LEU A 59 5.10 7.46 -15.66
C LEU A 59 4.97 6.22 -16.54
N GLY A 60 3.78 5.90 -17.03
CA GLY A 60 3.55 4.80 -17.96
C GLY A 60 3.42 3.42 -17.33
N PHE A 61 3.17 3.34 -16.03
CA PHE A 61 2.66 2.11 -15.42
C PHE A 61 1.22 1.84 -15.88
N TRP A 62 0.82 0.58 -15.84
CA TRP A 62 -0.54 0.17 -16.12
C TRP A 62 -1.22 -0.31 -14.85
N ILE A 63 -2.19 0.45 -14.34
CA ILE A 63 -2.93 0.07 -13.14
C ILE A 63 -3.83 -1.13 -13.45
N LEU A 64 -3.69 -2.18 -12.66
CA LEU A 64 -4.46 -3.42 -12.76
C LEU A 64 -5.67 -3.41 -11.84
N ASN A 65 -5.48 -2.99 -10.58
CA ASN A 65 -6.54 -2.75 -9.62
C ASN A 65 -6.17 -1.62 -8.65
N ASP A 66 -7.19 -0.95 -8.15
CA ASP A 66 -7.20 -0.30 -6.87
C ASP A 66 -7.83 -1.26 -5.86
N VAL A 67 -7.13 -1.61 -4.82
CA VAL A 67 -7.61 -2.48 -3.76
C VAL A 67 -7.92 -1.65 -2.52
N VAL A 68 -9.15 -1.77 -2.01
CA VAL A 68 -9.57 -1.07 -0.79
C VAL A 68 -9.36 -2.00 0.40
N TRP A 69 -8.45 -1.62 1.29
CA TRP A 69 -8.30 -2.28 2.58
C TRP A 69 -9.28 -1.66 3.58
N ASN A 70 -10.38 -2.36 3.84
CA ASN A 70 -11.35 -2.03 4.88
C ASN A 70 -10.81 -2.46 6.24
N LYS A 71 -10.61 -1.51 7.14
CA LYS A 71 -10.16 -1.75 8.51
C LYS A 71 -11.34 -2.27 9.35
N SER A 72 -11.28 -3.50 9.84
CA SER A 72 -12.36 -4.03 10.69
C SER A 72 -12.46 -3.33 12.05
N ASN A 73 -11.39 -2.66 12.50
CA ASN A 73 -11.29 -1.93 13.77
C ASN A 73 -10.68 -0.54 13.58
N PRO A 74 -11.27 0.35 12.76
CA PRO A 74 -10.71 1.67 12.48
C PRO A 74 -10.71 2.55 13.73
N MET A 75 -9.71 3.44 13.82
CA MET A 75 -9.67 4.45 14.89
C MET A 75 -10.80 5.47 14.66
N PRO A 76 -11.63 5.74 15.66
CA PRO A 76 -12.70 6.72 15.52
C PRO A 76 -12.17 8.14 15.33
N ASN A 77 -12.96 8.98 14.66
CA ASN A 77 -12.72 10.41 14.65
C ASN A 77 -13.20 11.02 15.97
N PHE A 78 -12.28 11.19 16.92
CA PHE A 78 -12.62 11.65 18.27
C PHE A 78 -13.23 13.07 18.32
N LYS A 79 -12.93 13.90 17.33
CA LYS A 79 -13.52 15.26 17.23
C LYS A 79 -14.94 15.25 16.66
N GLY A 80 -15.40 14.14 16.08
CA GLY A 80 -16.72 14.01 15.48
C GLY A 80 -17.00 14.98 14.31
N THR A 81 -15.96 15.47 13.64
CA THR A 81 -16.07 16.50 12.59
C THR A 81 -16.09 15.94 11.18
N ARG A 82 -15.86 14.65 11.02
CA ARG A 82 -15.85 13.93 9.74
C ARG A 82 -16.02 12.43 9.98
N PHE A 83 -16.18 11.66 8.91
CA PHE A 83 -16.30 10.22 8.99
C PHE A 83 -15.04 9.58 9.58
N THR A 84 -15.21 8.42 10.24
CA THR A 84 -14.09 7.55 10.62
C THR A 84 -13.35 7.11 9.37
N ASN A 85 -12.01 7.27 9.37
CA ASN A 85 -11.18 6.81 8.25
C ASN A 85 -11.01 5.28 8.32
N ALA A 86 -11.96 4.57 7.70
CA ALA A 86 -12.11 3.13 7.81
C ALA A 86 -11.41 2.33 6.71
N HIS A 87 -10.70 2.97 5.77
CA HIS A 87 -9.98 2.27 4.71
C HIS A 87 -8.71 2.99 4.27
N GLU A 88 -7.84 2.24 3.62
CA GLU A 88 -6.72 2.72 2.81
C GLU A 88 -6.78 2.06 1.44
N THR A 89 -6.13 2.66 0.46
CA THR A 89 -6.11 2.15 -0.91
C THR A 89 -4.73 1.62 -1.27
N LEU A 90 -4.69 0.44 -1.88
CA LEU A 90 -3.50 -0.12 -2.51
C LEU A 90 -3.68 -0.05 -4.03
N ILE A 91 -2.70 0.51 -4.72
CA ILE A 91 -2.66 0.49 -6.18
C ILE A 91 -1.74 -0.63 -6.62
N TRP A 92 -2.27 -1.56 -7.39
CA TRP A 92 -1.51 -2.60 -8.06
C TRP A 92 -1.33 -2.24 -9.52
N ALA A 93 -0.09 -2.18 -9.98
CA ALA A 93 0.24 -1.79 -11.33
C ALA A 93 1.32 -2.68 -11.95
N ALA A 94 1.18 -2.97 -13.22
CA ALA A 94 2.22 -3.57 -14.05
C ALA A 94 3.14 -2.49 -14.62
N LYS A 95 4.35 -2.86 -15.03
CA LYS A 95 5.33 -1.94 -15.64
C LYS A 95 4.79 -1.23 -16.89
N SER A 96 3.95 -1.92 -17.66
CA SER A 96 3.26 -1.39 -18.85
C SER A 96 2.01 -2.21 -19.16
N GLN A 97 1.15 -1.71 -20.04
CA GLN A 97 -0.04 -2.43 -20.53
C GLN A 97 0.29 -3.79 -21.16
N LYS A 98 1.49 -3.94 -21.74
CA LYS A 98 1.93 -5.17 -22.41
C LYS A 98 2.65 -6.15 -21.47
N SER A 99 2.87 -5.79 -20.23
CA SER A 99 3.56 -6.63 -19.25
C SER A 99 2.78 -7.91 -18.96
N LYS A 100 3.50 -9.03 -18.90
CA LYS A 100 2.96 -10.30 -18.41
C LYS A 100 3.29 -10.41 -16.93
N TYR A 101 2.37 -9.97 -16.09
CA TYR A 101 2.51 -10.00 -14.63
C TYR A 101 2.08 -11.36 -14.07
N THR A 102 2.54 -11.67 -12.86
CA THR A 102 2.11 -12.85 -12.10
C THR A 102 0.82 -12.54 -11.33
N PHE A 103 -0.17 -13.44 -11.42
CA PHE A 103 -1.35 -13.44 -10.58
C PHE A 103 -1.81 -14.86 -10.31
N HIS A 104 -1.87 -15.23 -9.03
CA HIS A 104 -2.26 -16.57 -8.58
C HIS A 104 -3.75 -16.63 -8.27
N TYR A 105 -4.57 -16.73 -9.29
CA TYR A 105 -6.02 -16.72 -9.22
C TYR A 105 -6.57 -17.80 -8.27
N ASP A 106 -6.11 -19.05 -8.42
CA ASP A 106 -6.61 -20.16 -7.61
C ASP A 106 -6.18 -20.07 -6.15
N ALA A 107 -4.95 -19.63 -5.88
CA ALA A 107 -4.51 -19.36 -4.52
C ALA A 107 -5.38 -18.29 -3.83
N MET A 108 -5.75 -17.25 -4.56
CA MET A 108 -6.65 -16.21 -4.03
C MET A 108 -8.06 -16.72 -3.80
N LYS A 109 -8.59 -17.62 -4.65
CA LYS A 109 -9.87 -18.29 -4.40
C LYS A 109 -9.86 -19.12 -3.13
N MET A 110 -8.79 -19.89 -2.90
CA MET A 110 -8.63 -20.70 -1.69
C MET A 110 -8.67 -19.86 -0.40
N LEU A 111 -8.20 -18.62 -0.46
CA LEU A 111 -8.29 -17.66 0.66
C LEU A 111 -9.64 -16.97 0.80
N ASN A 112 -10.58 -17.21 -0.11
CA ASN A 112 -11.87 -16.54 -0.18
C ASN A 112 -13.02 -17.54 -0.39
N ASP A 113 -13.05 -18.64 0.37
CA ASP A 113 -14.10 -19.66 0.36
C ASP A 113 -14.44 -20.16 -1.06
N ASP A 114 -13.42 -20.41 -1.86
CA ASP A 114 -13.50 -20.84 -3.25
C ASP A 114 -14.18 -19.83 -4.21
N LEU A 115 -14.39 -18.61 -3.76
CA LEU A 115 -14.89 -17.51 -4.57
C LEU A 115 -13.76 -16.63 -5.09
N GLN A 116 -13.93 -16.03 -6.24
CA GLN A 116 -12.95 -15.07 -6.76
C GLN A 116 -12.65 -14.00 -5.74
N MET A 117 -11.35 -13.76 -5.47
CA MET A 117 -10.92 -12.71 -4.57
C MET A 117 -11.34 -11.34 -5.10
N ARG A 118 -11.92 -10.56 -4.21
CA ARG A 118 -12.41 -9.21 -4.53
C ARG A 118 -11.32 -8.16 -4.26
N SER A 119 -11.54 -6.96 -4.76
CA SER A 119 -10.66 -5.81 -4.54
C SER A 119 -10.99 -5.00 -3.27
N ASP A 120 -11.88 -5.51 -2.41
CA ASP A 120 -12.21 -4.96 -1.11
C ASP A 120 -11.85 -5.97 -0.02
N TRP A 121 -10.77 -5.70 0.70
CA TRP A 121 -10.23 -6.62 1.70
C TRP A 121 -10.54 -6.12 3.12
N THR A 122 -11.23 -6.91 3.91
CA THR A 122 -11.48 -6.60 5.32
C THR A 122 -10.44 -7.26 6.19
N LEU A 123 -9.55 -6.46 6.77
CA LEU A 123 -8.47 -6.90 7.66
C LEU A 123 -8.34 -5.91 8.83
N PRO A 124 -7.95 -6.39 10.03
CA PRO A 124 -7.72 -5.51 11.16
C PRO A 124 -6.48 -4.62 10.95
N LEU A 125 -6.41 -3.53 11.68
CA LEU A 125 -5.17 -2.78 11.89
C LEU A 125 -4.15 -3.66 12.61
N CYS A 126 -2.87 -3.40 12.38
CA CYS A 126 -1.79 -3.98 13.17
C CYS A 126 -1.92 -3.53 14.63
N THR A 127 -2.20 -4.48 15.54
CA THR A 127 -2.43 -4.24 16.98
C THR A 127 -1.85 -5.35 17.84
N GLY A 128 -1.83 -5.14 19.15
CA GLY A 128 -1.44 -6.17 20.12
C GLY A 128 -0.01 -6.66 19.93
N ALA A 129 0.16 -7.97 19.90
CA ALA A 129 1.46 -8.64 19.80
C ALA A 129 2.14 -8.50 18.43
N GLU A 130 1.35 -8.29 17.36
CA GLU A 130 1.89 -8.06 16.02
C GLU A 130 2.65 -6.74 15.91
N ARG A 131 2.29 -5.76 16.75
CA ARG A 131 2.91 -4.44 16.70
C ARG A 131 4.30 -4.46 17.32
N LEU A 132 5.30 -4.12 16.53
CA LEU A 132 6.68 -4.02 16.97
C LEU A 132 6.85 -2.90 18.00
N LYS A 133 7.52 -3.25 19.10
CA LYS A 133 7.85 -2.32 20.19
C LYS A 133 9.36 -2.29 20.38
N GLY A 134 9.90 -1.11 20.64
CA GLY A 134 11.27 -0.92 21.06
C GLY A 134 11.50 -1.38 22.52
N GLU A 135 12.75 -1.33 22.94
CA GLU A 135 13.15 -1.66 24.32
C GLU A 135 12.46 -0.75 25.37
N ASP A 136 12.09 0.48 24.95
CA ASP A 136 11.35 1.44 25.76
C ASP A 136 9.82 1.17 25.80
N GLY A 137 9.35 0.08 25.17
CA GLY A 137 7.94 -0.30 25.06
C GLY A 137 7.12 0.54 24.09
N LYS A 138 7.72 1.54 23.44
CA LYS A 138 7.05 2.37 22.44
C LYS A 138 7.00 1.68 21.08
N LYS A 139 6.09 2.15 20.24
CA LYS A 139 5.95 1.66 18.87
C LYS A 139 7.21 1.98 18.06
N VAL A 140 7.79 0.98 17.41
CA VAL A 140 8.93 1.18 16.49
C VAL A 140 8.50 1.98 15.27
N HIS A 141 7.29 1.74 14.77
CA HIS A 141 6.73 2.45 13.62
C HIS A 141 5.28 2.88 13.89
N PRO A 142 4.92 4.15 13.71
CA PRO A 142 3.57 4.64 14.05
C PRO A 142 2.47 4.06 13.18
N THR A 143 2.77 3.75 11.91
CA THR A 143 1.83 3.31 10.89
C THR A 143 2.10 1.91 10.35
N GLN A 144 2.66 1.02 11.17
CA GLN A 144 2.93 -0.38 10.80
C GLN A 144 1.68 -1.03 10.19
N LYS A 145 1.85 -1.67 9.03
CA LYS A 145 0.78 -2.39 8.35
C LYS A 145 0.65 -3.83 8.90
N PRO A 146 -0.54 -4.43 8.87
CA PRO A 146 -0.70 -5.82 9.29
C PRO A 146 -0.01 -6.78 8.33
N GLU A 147 0.62 -7.82 8.86
CA GLU A 147 1.30 -8.86 8.06
C GLU A 147 0.34 -9.55 7.07
N ALA A 148 -0.91 -9.78 7.48
CA ALA A 148 -1.93 -10.38 6.63
C ALA A 148 -2.16 -9.62 5.31
N LEU A 149 -1.99 -8.30 5.32
CA LEU A 149 -2.10 -7.47 4.12
C LEU A 149 -0.96 -7.75 3.14
N LEU A 150 0.29 -7.72 3.65
CA LEU A 150 1.48 -7.98 2.84
C LEU A 150 1.57 -9.44 2.39
N HIS A 151 1.19 -10.36 3.26
CA HIS A 151 1.12 -11.78 2.93
C HIS A 151 0.19 -12.03 1.72
N ARG A 152 -1.00 -11.41 1.72
CA ARG A 152 -1.94 -11.51 0.59
C ARG A 152 -1.37 -10.93 -0.70
N VAL A 153 -0.74 -9.76 -0.64
CA VAL A 153 -0.05 -9.14 -1.79
C VAL A 153 1.01 -10.07 -2.37
N LEU A 154 1.87 -10.63 -1.52
CA LEU A 154 2.96 -11.53 -1.96
C LEU A 154 2.41 -12.82 -2.56
N LEU A 155 1.47 -13.48 -1.88
CA LEU A 155 0.84 -14.71 -2.41
C LEU A 155 0.13 -14.49 -3.74
N ALA A 156 -0.48 -13.32 -3.92
CA ALA A 156 -1.20 -13.01 -5.16
C ALA A 156 -0.26 -12.79 -6.34
N THR A 157 0.90 -12.17 -6.13
CA THR A 157 1.64 -11.53 -7.24
C THR A 157 3.13 -11.89 -7.32
N THR A 158 3.60 -12.86 -6.52
CA THR A 158 5.00 -13.34 -6.58
C THR A 158 5.08 -14.86 -6.64
N ASN A 159 6.19 -15.36 -7.21
CA ASN A 159 6.56 -16.78 -7.17
C ASN A 159 7.68 -17.01 -6.15
N PRO A 160 7.84 -18.25 -5.63
CA PRO A 160 9.01 -18.59 -4.84
C PRO A 160 10.32 -18.25 -5.58
N GLY A 161 11.20 -17.52 -4.91
CA GLY A 161 12.49 -17.07 -5.49
C GLY A 161 12.44 -15.73 -6.21
N ASP A 162 11.26 -15.09 -6.33
CA ASP A 162 11.18 -13.72 -6.84
C ASP A 162 11.83 -12.72 -5.87
N LEU A 163 12.50 -11.73 -6.42
CA LEU A 163 13.03 -10.61 -5.63
C LEU A 163 11.93 -9.60 -5.33
N VAL A 164 11.71 -9.34 -4.06
CA VAL A 164 10.78 -8.31 -3.56
C VAL A 164 11.59 -7.21 -2.88
N ILE A 165 11.27 -5.96 -3.17
CA ILE A 165 11.90 -4.79 -2.56
C ILE A 165 10.81 -3.95 -1.90
N ASP A 166 10.98 -3.67 -0.62
CA ASP A 166 10.17 -2.72 0.15
C ASP A 166 11.11 -1.59 0.64
N PRO A 167 11.08 -0.42 0.00
CA PRO A 167 12.03 0.66 0.29
C PRO A 167 11.57 1.63 1.39
N PHE A 168 10.35 1.48 1.96
CA PHE A 168 9.76 2.41 2.91
C PHE A 168 9.26 1.77 4.20
#